data_948bdfc7a40042630c742eda4f6e73dd
#
_entry.id   948bdfc7a40042630c742eda4f6e73dd
#
_cell.length_a   1.000
_cell.length_b   1.000
_cell.length_c   1.000
_cell.angle_alpha   90.00
_cell.angle_beta   90.00
_cell.angle_gamma   90.00
#
_symmetry.space_group_name_H-M   'P 1'
#
loop_
_entity.id
_entity.type
_entity.pdbx_description
1 polymer ?
#
loop_
_entity_poly.entity_id
_entity_poly.type
_entity_poly.pdbx_seq_one_letter_code
_entity_poly.pdbx_strand_id
1 'polypeptide(L)'
;MSAPLASTPAFNAAELARVVAAAPHRLLFFGGATAVLLSMSWWALVLIGQRSGAAAMPLPLLPAGWAHAIGMQYQALPMFMFGFLLTVFPRWMGLKAYTRWHYLPVGGSLLLGYLLFHGGLLGV
;
A
#
# COMPACT_ATOMS: atom_id res chain seq x y z
N MET A 1 -22.31 -26.59 34.60
CA MET A 1 -21.04 -27.00 33.97
C MET A 1 -20.83 -26.08 32.76
N SER A 2 -20.13 -24.94 32.94
CA SER A 2 -19.92 -23.94 31.89
C SER A 2 -18.71 -24.34 31.08
N ALA A 3 -18.88 -24.57 29.78
CA ALA A 3 -17.78 -24.83 28.86
C ALA A 3 -16.83 -23.61 28.82
N PRO A 4 -15.50 -23.80 28.85
CA PRO A 4 -14.56 -22.70 28.72
C PRO A 4 -14.71 -22.09 27.32
N LEU A 5 -14.88 -20.77 27.28
CA LEU A 5 -14.85 -20.00 26.01
C LEU A 5 -13.49 -20.24 25.35
N ALA A 6 -13.52 -20.87 24.18
CA ALA A 6 -12.32 -21.05 23.36
C ALA A 6 -11.70 -19.67 23.09
N SER A 7 -10.50 -19.44 23.61
CA SER A 7 -9.73 -18.22 23.34
C SER A 7 -9.50 -18.13 21.82
N THR A 8 -10.05 -17.10 21.20
CA THR A 8 -9.78 -16.76 19.80
C THR A 8 -8.25 -16.59 19.66
N PRO A 9 -7.58 -17.35 18.80
CA PRO A 9 -6.13 -17.20 18.65
C PRO A 9 -5.81 -15.79 18.22
N ALA A 10 -4.96 -15.09 18.96
CA ALA A 10 -4.47 -13.78 18.60
C ALA A 10 -3.77 -13.88 17.25
N PHE A 11 -4.22 -13.11 16.26
CA PHE A 11 -3.66 -13.08 14.91
C PHE A 11 -2.19 -12.66 15.00
N ASN A 12 -1.28 -13.57 14.66
CA ASN A 12 0.15 -13.31 14.68
C ASN A 12 0.56 -12.55 13.40
N ALA A 13 1.47 -11.56 13.51
CA ALA A 13 1.98 -10.79 12.40
C ALA A 13 2.54 -11.65 11.24
N ALA A 14 3.19 -12.78 11.58
CA ALA A 14 3.69 -13.74 10.59
C ALA A 14 2.56 -14.44 9.82
N GLU A 15 1.45 -14.71 10.48
CA GLU A 15 0.26 -15.32 9.87
C GLU A 15 -0.45 -14.31 8.94
N LEU A 16 -0.57 -13.06 9.37
CA LEU A 16 -1.06 -11.97 8.53
C LEU A 16 -0.19 -11.82 7.27
N ALA A 17 1.13 -11.77 7.41
CA ALA A 17 2.05 -11.68 6.28
C ALA A 17 1.89 -12.85 5.30
N ARG A 18 1.70 -14.08 5.80
CA ARG A 18 1.42 -15.26 4.96
C ARG A 18 0.10 -15.12 4.19
N VAL A 19 -0.95 -14.68 4.85
CA VAL A 19 -2.28 -14.51 4.24
C VAL A 19 -2.25 -13.41 3.18
N VAL A 20 -1.59 -12.29 3.46
CA VAL A 20 -1.42 -11.19 2.51
C VAL A 20 -0.57 -11.63 1.30
N ALA A 21 0.53 -12.34 1.54
CA ALA A 21 1.41 -12.82 0.48
C ALA A 21 0.92 -14.08 -0.25
N ALA A 22 -0.29 -14.59 0.07
CA ALA A 22 -0.81 -15.82 -0.53
C ALA A 22 -1.34 -15.66 -1.96
N ALA A 23 -1.68 -14.43 -2.37
CA ALA A 23 -2.21 -14.17 -3.70
C ALA A 23 -1.87 -12.73 -4.17
N PRO A 24 -1.71 -12.51 -5.50
CA PRO A 24 -1.32 -11.21 -6.05
C PRO A 24 -2.24 -10.07 -5.61
N HIS A 25 -3.56 -10.25 -5.73
CA HIS A 25 -4.53 -9.23 -5.35
C HIS A 25 -4.48 -8.88 -3.86
N ARG A 26 -4.24 -9.85 -2.97
CA ARG A 26 -4.16 -9.60 -1.54
C ARG A 26 -2.96 -8.71 -1.21
N LEU A 27 -1.79 -9.07 -1.73
CA LEU A 27 -0.56 -8.31 -1.50
C LEU A 27 -0.67 -6.88 -2.07
N LEU A 28 -1.06 -6.78 -3.34
CA LEU A 28 -1.06 -5.51 -4.05
C LEU A 28 -2.21 -4.60 -3.62
N PHE A 29 -3.39 -5.15 -3.33
CA PHE A 29 -4.50 -4.34 -2.80
C PHE A 29 -4.22 -3.87 -1.37
N PHE A 30 -3.63 -4.71 -0.54
CA PHE A 30 -3.21 -4.30 0.80
C PHE A 30 -2.15 -3.20 0.73
N GLY A 31 -1.13 -3.36 -0.14
CA GLY A 31 -0.12 -2.33 -0.38
C GLY A 31 -0.72 -1.04 -0.92
N GLY A 32 -1.60 -1.13 -1.90
CA GLY A 32 -2.32 0.02 -2.48
C GLY A 32 -3.19 0.76 -1.47
N ALA A 33 -3.97 0.02 -0.67
CA ALA A 33 -4.81 0.61 0.37
C ALA A 33 -3.96 1.31 1.46
N THR A 34 -2.84 0.70 1.85
CA THR A 34 -1.89 1.30 2.79
C THR A 34 -1.26 2.56 2.20
N ALA A 35 -0.84 2.53 0.93
CA ALA A 35 -0.28 3.68 0.24
C ALA A 35 -1.29 4.85 0.15
N VAL A 36 -2.56 4.56 -0.18
CA VAL A 36 -3.63 5.56 -0.17
C VAL A 36 -3.79 6.16 1.22
N LEU A 37 -3.92 5.33 2.24
CA LEU A 37 -4.12 5.78 3.62
C LEU A 37 -2.99 6.69 4.08
N LEU A 38 -1.74 6.29 3.87
CA LEU A 38 -0.57 7.07 4.29
C LEU A 38 -0.45 8.38 3.49
N SER A 39 -0.63 8.34 2.17
CA SER A 39 -0.56 9.52 1.30
C SER A 39 -1.67 10.52 1.61
N MET A 40 -2.91 10.05 1.85
CA MET A 40 -4.03 10.91 2.21
C MET A 40 -3.85 11.51 3.60
N SER A 41 -3.37 10.73 4.57
CA SER A 41 -3.07 11.23 5.93
C SER A 41 -1.99 12.30 5.90
N TRP A 42 -0.89 12.05 5.17
CA TRP A 42 0.16 13.04 5.00
C TRP A 42 -0.37 14.33 4.35
N TRP A 43 -1.12 14.21 3.26
CA TRP A 43 -1.68 15.37 2.58
C TRP A 43 -2.66 16.15 3.46
N ALA A 44 -3.52 15.47 4.19
CA ALA A 44 -4.42 16.10 5.17
C ALA A 44 -3.64 16.90 6.23
N LEU A 45 -2.55 16.33 6.77
CA LEU A 45 -1.69 17.02 7.73
C LEU A 45 -1.04 18.28 7.14
N VAL A 46 -0.58 18.22 5.88
CA VAL A 46 -0.03 19.39 5.18
C VAL A 46 -1.09 20.49 5.03
N LEU A 47 -2.31 20.14 4.59
CA LEU A 47 -3.40 21.11 4.43
C LEU A 47 -3.84 21.73 5.76
N ILE A 48 -3.93 20.93 6.82
CA ILE A 48 -4.25 21.41 8.17
C ILE A 48 -3.17 22.37 8.65
N GLY A 49 -1.88 22.00 8.50
CA GLY A 49 -0.75 22.84 8.87
C GLY A 49 -0.74 24.18 8.15
N GLN A 50 -0.98 24.18 6.83
CA GLN A 50 -1.08 25.39 6.03
C GLN A 50 -2.24 26.32 6.48
N ARG A 51 -3.37 25.74 6.87
CA ARG A 51 -4.54 26.52 7.27
C ARG A 51 -4.45 27.05 8.70
N SER A 52 -3.84 26.30 9.60
CA SER A 52 -3.71 26.68 11.01
C SER A 52 -2.50 27.58 11.30
N GLY A 53 -1.62 27.80 10.33
CA GLY A 53 -0.34 28.51 10.54
C GLY A 53 0.66 27.75 11.38
N ALA A 54 0.35 26.51 11.76
CA ALA A 54 1.26 25.62 12.47
C ALA A 54 2.28 25.05 11.48
N ALA A 55 3.47 25.61 11.44
CA ALA A 55 4.61 25.10 10.64
C ALA A 55 5.14 23.76 11.22
N ALA A 56 4.29 22.78 11.35
CA ALA A 56 4.60 21.52 12.02
C ALA A 56 5.21 20.47 11.09
N MET A 57 5.20 20.70 9.77
CA MET A 57 5.75 19.73 8.80
C MET A 57 6.83 20.41 7.94
N PRO A 58 7.95 19.73 7.67
CA PRO A 58 8.88 20.19 6.64
C PRO A 58 8.10 20.35 5.32
N LEU A 59 8.24 21.53 4.70
CA LEU A 59 7.63 21.74 3.38
C LEU A 59 8.28 20.77 2.39
N PRO A 60 7.49 19.97 1.68
CA PRO A 60 8.06 19.06 0.70
C PRO A 60 8.73 19.85 -0.42
N LEU A 61 9.77 19.27 -1.02
CA LEU A 61 10.50 19.85 -2.16
C LEU A 61 9.59 20.13 -3.36
N LEU A 62 8.46 19.43 -3.44
CA LEU A 62 7.41 19.63 -4.47
C LEU A 62 6.15 20.21 -3.82
N PRO A 63 5.37 21.03 -4.57
CA PRO A 63 4.05 21.43 -4.09
C PRO A 63 3.22 20.23 -3.65
N ALA A 64 2.58 20.31 -2.49
CA ALA A 64 1.90 19.17 -1.86
C ALA A 64 0.81 18.54 -2.75
N GLY A 65 0.10 19.35 -3.54
CA GLY A 65 -0.88 18.85 -4.51
C GLY A 65 -0.27 18.01 -5.63
N TRP A 66 0.94 18.36 -6.10
CA TRP A 66 1.67 17.57 -7.10
C TRP A 66 2.17 16.26 -6.52
N ALA A 67 2.74 16.31 -5.31
CA ALA A 67 3.19 15.10 -4.61
C ALA A 67 2.02 14.14 -4.38
N HIS A 68 0.85 14.66 -3.97
CA HIS A 68 -0.38 13.88 -3.84
C HIS A 68 -0.81 13.26 -5.18
N ALA A 69 -0.88 14.04 -6.26
CA ALA A 69 -1.29 13.54 -7.58
C ALA A 69 -0.36 12.44 -8.10
N ILE A 70 0.97 12.63 -7.97
CA ILE A 70 1.98 11.63 -8.35
C ILE A 70 1.80 10.36 -7.52
N GLY A 71 1.64 10.47 -6.20
CA GLY A 71 1.43 9.33 -5.32
C GLY A 71 0.17 8.53 -5.67
N MET A 72 -0.94 9.20 -5.97
CA MET A 72 -2.16 8.53 -6.38
C MET A 72 -2.02 7.84 -7.72
N GLN A 73 -1.47 8.51 -8.74
CA GLN A 73 -1.45 8.03 -10.11
C GLN A 73 -0.36 6.98 -10.36
N TYR A 74 0.84 7.16 -9.81
CA TYR A 74 1.98 6.31 -10.12
C TYR A 74 2.32 5.28 -9.04
N GLN A 75 1.71 5.37 -7.87
CA GLN A 75 1.98 4.46 -6.76
C GLN A 75 0.74 3.70 -6.34
N ALA A 76 -0.34 4.36 -5.95
CA ALA A 76 -1.54 3.69 -5.47
C ALA A 76 -2.28 2.97 -6.62
N LEU A 77 -2.59 3.66 -7.71
CA LEU A 77 -3.33 3.11 -8.85
C LEU A 77 -2.65 1.88 -9.47
N PRO A 78 -1.33 1.88 -9.75
CA PRO A 78 -0.66 0.69 -10.28
C PRO A 78 -0.74 -0.52 -9.37
N MET A 79 -0.70 -0.36 -8.05
CA MET A 79 -0.86 -1.49 -7.12
C MET A 79 -2.23 -2.16 -7.31
N PHE A 80 -3.31 -1.38 -7.43
CA PHE A 80 -4.64 -1.94 -7.69
C PHE A 80 -4.73 -2.56 -9.08
N MET A 81 -4.20 -1.88 -10.11
CA MET A 81 -4.20 -2.40 -11.48
C MET A 81 -3.44 -3.73 -11.57
N PHE A 82 -2.21 -3.80 -11.10
CA PHE A 82 -1.43 -5.04 -11.14
C PHE A 82 -2.01 -6.12 -10.24
N GLY A 83 -2.57 -5.76 -9.10
CA GLY A 83 -3.28 -6.72 -8.23
C GLY A 83 -4.45 -7.38 -8.95
N PHE A 84 -5.22 -6.60 -9.69
CA PHE A 84 -6.31 -7.10 -10.52
C PHE A 84 -5.78 -7.92 -11.71
N LEU A 85 -4.90 -7.37 -12.53
CA LEU A 85 -4.40 -8.00 -13.74
C LEU A 85 -3.69 -9.33 -13.47
N LEU A 86 -2.80 -9.38 -12.48
CA LEU A 86 -2.08 -10.62 -12.13
C LEU A 86 -3.00 -11.71 -11.54
N THR A 87 -4.19 -11.35 -11.11
CA THR A 87 -5.16 -12.32 -10.60
C THR A 87 -6.14 -12.77 -11.68
N VAL A 88 -6.63 -11.86 -12.49
CA VAL A 88 -7.75 -12.09 -13.42
C VAL A 88 -7.27 -12.60 -14.78
N PHE A 89 -6.20 -12.04 -15.34
CA PHE A 89 -5.71 -12.44 -16.67
C PHE A 89 -5.38 -13.92 -16.80
N PRO A 90 -4.66 -14.57 -15.87
CA PRO A 90 -4.40 -15.99 -15.99
C PRO A 90 -5.68 -16.81 -16.08
N ARG A 91 -6.70 -16.41 -15.33
CA ARG A 91 -8.02 -17.10 -15.35
C ARG A 91 -8.74 -16.91 -16.68
N TRP A 92 -8.74 -15.69 -17.22
CA TRP A 92 -9.40 -15.40 -18.50
C TRP A 92 -8.72 -16.10 -19.68
N MET A 93 -7.41 -16.28 -19.59
CA MET A 93 -6.62 -16.95 -20.63
C MET A 93 -6.52 -18.48 -20.42
N GLY A 94 -7.18 -19.03 -19.40
CA GLY A 94 -7.08 -20.45 -19.09
C GLY A 94 -5.69 -20.91 -18.63
N LEU A 95 -4.86 -19.97 -18.16
CA LEU A 95 -3.50 -20.24 -17.68
C LEU A 95 -3.49 -20.57 -16.19
N LYS A 96 -2.41 -21.21 -15.75
CA LYS A 96 -2.14 -21.43 -14.32
C LYS A 96 -1.97 -20.10 -13.59
N ALA A 97 -2.46 -20.03 -12.35
CA ALA A 97 -2.25 -18.86 -11.49
C ALA A 97 -0.75 -18.58 -11.29
N TYR A 98 -0.39 -17.29 -11.25
CA TYR A 98 0.98 -16.88 -11.00
C TYR A 98 1.47 -17.33 -9.63
N THR A 99 2.71 -17.77 -9.55
CA THR A 99 3.40 -18.10 -8.30
C THR A 99 3.97 -16.84 -7.64
N ARG A 100 4.36 -16.95 -6.37
CA ARG A 100 4.95 -15.83 -5.61
C ARG A 100 6.10 -15.15 -6.33
N TRP A 101 6.93 -15.90 -7.02
CA TRP A 101 8.10 -15.40 -7.74
C TRP A 101 7.76 -14.43 -8.87
N HIS A 102 6.52 -14.44 -9.36
CA HIS A 102 6.08 -13.52 -10.41
C HIS A 102 5.56 -12.20 -9.83
N TYR A 103 4.81 -12.23 -8.74
CA TYR A 103 4.15 -11.02 -8.22
C TYR A 103 4.86 -10.36 -7.04
N LEU A 104 5.71 -11.07 -6.28
CA LEU A 104 6.51 -10.47 -5.22
C LEU A 104 7.48 -9.39 -5.74
N PRO A 105 8.22 -9.61 -6.85
CA PRO A 105 9.06 -8.54 -7.40
C PRO A 105 8.24 -7.32 -7.84
N VAL A 106 7.07 -7.52 -8.44
CA VAL A 106 6.18 -6.41 -8.84
C VAL A 106 5.73 -5.62 -7.61
N GLY A 107 5.21 -6.30 -6.60
CA GLY A 107 4.80 -5.65 -5.34
C GLY A 107 5.97 -4.98 -4.63
N GLY A 108 7.11 -5.64 -4.59
CA GLY A 108 8.33 -5.12 -3.97
C GLY A 108 8.87 -3.86 -4.65
N SER A 109 8.91 -3.83 -5.99
CA SER A 109 9.36 -2.66 -6.74
C SER A 109 8.42 -1.46 -6.59
N LEU A 110 7.10 -1.71 -6.61
CA LEU A 110 6.10 -0.65 -6.37
C LEU A 110 6.20 -0.10 -4.94
N LEU A 111 6.37 -0.96 -3.95
CA LEU A 111 6.54 -0.53 -2.56
C LEU A 111 7.85 0.23 -2.36
N LEU A 112 8.95 -0.26 -2.93
CA LEU A 112 10.24 0.44 -2.90
C LEU A 112 10.15 1.81 -3.55
N GLY A 113 9.53 1.92 -4.72
CA GLY A 113 9.27 3.20 -5.40
C GLY A 113 8.46 4.16 -4.52
N TYR A 114 7.44 3.64 -3.82
CA TYR A 114 6.66 4.41 -2.86
C TYR A 114 7.53 4.96 -1.72
N LEU A 115 8.35 4.13 -1.12
CA LEU A 115 9.22 4.52 0.00
C LEU A 115 10.28 5.53 -0.42
N LEU A 116 10.93 5.32 -1.57
CA LEU A 116 11.94 6.22 -2.12
C LEU A 116 11.35 7.59 -2.47
N PHE A 117 10.16 7.62 -3.08
CA PHE A 117 9.48 8.87 -3.41
C PHE A 117 9.15 9.68 -2.15
N HIS A 118 8.55 9.04 -1.14
CA HIS A 118 8.20 9.72 0.11
C HIS A 118 9.43 10.08 0.94
N GLY A 119 10.46 9.23 0.96
CA GLY A 119 11.75 9.57 1.57
C GLY A 119 12.36 10.83 0.93
N GLY A 120 12.42 10.86 -0.40
CA GLY A 120 12.90 12.05 -1.13
C GLY A 120 12.08 13.31 -0.88
N LEU A 121 10.73 13.19 -0.70
CA LEU A 121 9.88 14.33 -0.34
C LEU A 121 10.19 14.89 1.05
N LEU A 122 10.63 14.05 1.98
CA LEU A 122 10.98 14.42 3.34
C LEU A 122 12.45 14.84 3.50
N GLY A 123 13.26 14.73 2.43
CA GLY A 123 14.67 15.08 2.44
C GLY A 123 15.56 14.04 3.14
N VAL A 124 15.12 12.77 3.17
CA VAL A 124 15.85 11.64 3.78
C VAL A 124 16.47 10.77 2.69
#